data_bd175ca2ddb679b192cf163613f429f9
#
_entry.id   bd175ca2ddb679b192cf163613f429f9
#
_cell.length_a   1.000
_cell.length_b   1.000
_cell.length_c   1.000
_cell.angle_alpha   90.00
_cell.angle_beta   90.00
_cell.angle_gamma   90.00
#
_symmetry.space_group_name_H-M   'P 1'
#
loop_
_entity.id
_entity.type
_entity.pdbx_description
1 polymer ?
#
loop_
_entity_poly.entity_id
_entity_poly.type
_entity_poly.pdbx_seq_one_letter_code
_entity_poly.pdbx_strand_id
1 'polypeptide(L)'
;MPNTEAKILADTFQKVRDLTRWYFSLLKEADPNHTWEINGTRLNSILWVASHVAWAENNLILEGTGGKGVEIDWLPHYNIRSTGAIHDAKHDMKAALNGLKLVHEKAMEHLLSLSDEAMEMENIAGIAFGKDKTNRILIQHAIRHEAMHTGHLSWLCKINGIKTI
;
A
#
# COMPACT_ATOMS: atom_id res chain seq x y z
N MET A 1 -18.55 -0.16 22.72
CA MET A 1 -17.31 -0.90 22.98
C MET A 1 -16.20 0.13 23.06
N PRO A 2 -15.22 0.02 23.96
CA PRO A 2 -14.08 0.92 23.98
C PRO A 2 -13.36 0.83 22.65
N ASN A 3 -12.86 1.98 22.14
CA ASN A 3 -12.00 1.98 20.95
C ASN A 3 -10.67 1.30 21.32
N THR A 4 -10.45 0.10 20.80
CA THR A 4 -9.15 -0.57 20.90
C THR A 4 -8.14 0.16 19.98
N GLU A 5 -6.84 0.04 20.27
CA GLU A 5 -5.82 0.61 19.41
C GLU A 5 -5.91 0.06 17.98
N ALA A 6 -6.14 -1.25 17.84
CA ALA A 6 -6.38 -1.90 16.55
C ALA A 6 -7.47 -1.21 15.73
N LYS A 7 -8.60 -0.88 16.38
CA LYS A 7 -9.71 -0.19 15.71
C LYS A 7 -9.32 1.22 15.26
N ILE A 8 -8.61 1.97 16.09
CA ILE A 8 -8.17 3.35 15.74
C ILE A 8 -7.22 3.30 14.53
N LEU A 9 -6.27 2.36 14.52
CA LEU A 9 -5.33 2.19 13.41
C LEU A 9 -6.05 1.72 12.14
N ALA A 10 -7.00 0.78 12.27
CA ALA A 10 -7.82 0.31 11.15
C ALA A 10 -8.65 1.45 10.55
N ASP A 11 -9.35 2.23 11.38
CA ASP A 11 -10.14 3.38 10.90
C ASP A 11 -9.25 4.43 10.22
N THR A 12 -8.04 4.66 10.73
CA THR A 12 -7.05 5.56 10.11
C THR A 12 -6.59 5.02 8.76
N PHE A 13 -6.27 3.73 8.70
CA PHE A 13 -5.82 3.09 7.46
C PHE A 13 -6.92 3.12 6.38
N GLN A 14 -8.17 2.84 6.77
CA GLN A 14 -9.31 2.95 5.86
C GLN A 14 -9.42 4.35 5.24
N LYS A 15 -9.18 5.43 6.01
CA LYS A 15 -9.22 6.81 5.48
C LYS A 15 -8.10 7.09 4.49
N VAL A 16 -6.91 6.57 4.73
CA VAL A 16 -5.81 6.65 3.75
C VAL A 16 -6.18 5.88 2.48
N ARG A 17 -6.71 4.67 2.59
CA ARG A 17 -7.16 3.86 1.47
C ARG A 17 -8.28 4.54 0.66
N ASP A 18 -9.23 5.17 1.31
CA ASP A 18 -10.31 5.90 0.64
C ASP A 18 -9.73 7.03 -0.23
N LEU A 19 -8.73 7.75 0.27
CA LEU A 19 -8.03 8.79 -0.48
C LEU A 19 -7.21 8.21 -1.65
N THR A 20 -6.48 7.12 -1.41
CA THR A 20 -5.74 6.39 -2.45
C THR A 20 -6.66 5.96 -3.60
N ARG A 21 -7.81 5.37 -3.26
CA ARG A 21 -8.82 4.95 -4.26
C ARG A 21 -9.40 6.12 -5.04
N TRP A 22 -9.62 7.24 -4.39
CA TRP A 22 -10.09 8.45 -5.06
C TRP A 22 -9.07 8.92 -6.10
N TYR A 23 -7.76 8.96 -5.79
CA TYR A 23 -6.73 9.31 -6.77
C TYR A 23 -6.67 8.32 -7.93
N PHE A 24 -6.78 7.02 -7.70
CA PHE A 24 -6.87 6.05 -8.80
C PHE A 24 -8.09 6.30 -9.69
N SER A 25 -9.23 6.71 -9.12
CA SER A 25 -10.43 7.04 -9.90
C SER A 25 -10.25 8.26 -10.80
N LEU A 26 -9.44 9.23 -10.40
CA LEU A 26 -9.07 10.38 -11.22
C LEU A 26 -8.16 10.01 -12.39
N LEU A 27 -7.29 9.01 -12.19
CA LEU A 27 -6.29 8.54 -13.15
C LEU A 27 -6.81 7.46 -14.10
N LYS A 28 -8.10 7.13 -14.07
CA LYS A 28 -8.70 6.01 -14.82
C LYS A 28 -8.54 6.09 -16.35
N GLU A 29 -8.40 7.29 -16.91
CA GLU A 29 -8.21 7.53 -18.35
C GLU A 29 -6.73 7.72 -18.74
N ALA A 30 -5.82 7.79 -17.78
CA ALA A 30 -4.39 7.88 -18.03
C ALA A 30 -3.82 6.51 -18.39
N ASP A 31 -2.75 6.49 -19.19
CA ASP A 31 -2.00 5.25 -19.46
C ASP A 31 -1.37 4.73 -18.16
N PRO A 32 -1.82 3.59 -17.61
CA PRO A 32 -1.32 3.08 -16.36
C PRO A 32 0.13 2.61 -16.40
N ASN A 33 0.67 2.35 -17.59
CA ASN A 33 2.05 1.86 -17.78
C ASN A 33 3.03 3.00 -18.08
N HIS A 34 2.52 4.19 -18.36
CA HIS A 34 3.40 5.31 -18.69
C HIS A 34 4.29 5.70 -17.51
N THR A 35 5.57 5.86 -17.77
CA THR A 35 6.56 6.35 -16.80
C THR A 35 7.05 7.72 -17.24
N TRP A 36 7.16 8.64 -16.31
CA TRP A 36 7.68 9.99 -16.54
C TRP A 36 9.14 10.05 -16.13
N GLU A 37 9.93 10.81 -16.88
CA GLU A 37 11.32 11.10 -16.55
C GLU A 37 11.47 12.58 -16.23
N ILE A 38 12.00 12.87 -15.05
CA ILE A 38 12.26 14.24 -14.58
C ILE A 38 13.73 14.31 -14.13
N ASN A 39 14.51 15.14 -14.80
CA ASN A 39 15.95 15.32 -14.51
C ASN A 39 16.74 14.00 -14.46
N GLY A 40 16.47 13.10 -15.39
CA GLY A 40 17.12 11.79 -15.46
C GLY A 40 16.60 10.76 -14.43
N THR A 41 15.60 11.13 -13.62
CA THR A 41 14.96 10.23 -12.67
C THR A 41 13.61 9.77 -13.21
N ARG A 42 13.44 8.46 -13.35
CA ARG A 42 12.20 7.86 -13.79
C ARG A 42 11.22 7.73 -12.61
N LEU A 43 10.00 8.24 -12.80
CA LEU A 43 8.91 8.07 -11.85
C LEU A 43 8.20 6.72 -12.08
N ASN A 44 7.66 6.16 -11.02
CA ASN A 44 6.88 4.93 -11.07
C ASN A 44 5.56 5.15 -11.82
N SER A 45 5.14 4.15 -12.61
CA SER A 45 3.85 4.17 -13.29
C SER A 45 2.68 4.01 -12.30
N ILE A 46 1.48 4.35 -12.75
CA ILE A 46 0.24 4.18 -11.97
C ILE A 46 0.04 2.71 -11.59
N LEU A 47 0.28 1.79 -12.56
CA LEU A 47 0.18 0.35 -12.34
C LEU A 47 1.18 -0.11 -11.28
N TRP A 48 2.42 0.38 -11.34
CA TRP A 48 3.43 0.04 -10.34
C TRP A 48 2.99 0.49 -8.95
N VAL A 49 2.49 1.73 -8.81
CA VAL A 49 2.05 2.25 -7.50
C VAL A 49 0.91 1.40 -6.93
N ALA A 50 -0.11 1.06 -7.74
CA ALA A 50 -1.21 0.22 -7.29
C ALA A 50 -0.74 -1.16 -6.79
N SER A 51 0.14 -1.78 -7.57
CA SER A 51 0.65 -3.12 -7.28
C SER A 51 1.61 -3.12 -6.09
N HIS A 52 2.46 -2.09 -5.98
CA HIS A 52 3.40 -1.93 -4.86
C HIS A 52 2.68 -1.65 -3.54
N VAL A 53 1.64 -0.82 -3.54
CA VAL A 53 0.83 -0.57 -2.34
C VAL A 53 0.14 -1.86 -1.89
N ALA A 54 -0.40 -2.67 -2.82
CA ALA A 54 -0.97 -3.98 -2.48
C ALA A 54 0.09 -4.93 -1.89
N TRP A 55 1.28 -4.99 -2.51
CA TRP A 55 2.39 -5.79 -1.98
C TRP A 55 2.81 -5.33 -0.58
N ALA A 56 2.97 -4.01 -0.40
CA ALA A 56 3.42 -3.45 0.87
C ALA A 56 2.43 -3.75 2.01
N GLU A 57 1.13 -3.59 1.76
CA GLU A 57 0.10 -3.92 2.73
C GLU A 57 0.09 -5.41 3.07
N ASN A 58 0.18 -6.29 2.07
CA ASN A 58 0.27 -7.74 2.27
C ASN A 58 1.47 -8.10 3.16
N ASN A 59 2.65 -7.54 2.82
CA ASN A 59 3.88 -7.84 3.53
C ASN A 59 3.95 -7.21 4.93
N LEU A 60 3.48 -5.96 5.09
CA LEU A 60 3.61 -5.22 6.36
C LEU A 60 2.48 -5.55 7.34
N ILE A 61 1.23 -5.59 6.87
CA ILE A 61 0.09 -5.81 7.75
C ILE A 61 -0.18 -7.30 7.95
N LEU A 62 -0.34 -8.08 6.86
CA LEU A 62 -0.66 -9.49 7.01
C LEU A 62 0.56 -10.29 7.48
N GLU A 63 1.55 -10.48 6.62
CA GLU A 63 2.69 -11.33 6.92
C GLU A 63 3.53 -10.78 8.08
N GLY A 64 3.78 -9.48 8.10
CA GLY A 64 4.65 -8.83 9.07
C GLY A 64 4.14 -8.85 10.51
N THR A 65 2.81 -8.93 10.71
CA THR A 65 2.20 -9.00 12.05
C THR A 65 1.62 -10.40 12.38
N GLY A 66 2.00 -11.41 11.60
CA GLY A 66 1.67 -12.82 11.89
C GLY A 66 0.35 -13.31 11.28
N GLY A 67 -0.27 -12.54 10.39
CA GLY A 67 -1.42 -12.97 9.60
C GLY A 67 -1.02 -13.79 8.38
N LYS A 68 -2.01 -14.37 7.71
CA LYS A 68 -1.81 -15.08 6.45
C LYS A 68 -1.82 -14.11 5.27
N GLY A 69 -0.72 -14.02 4.53
CA GLY A 69 -0.64 -13.26 3.29
C GLY A 69 -1.62 -13.75 2.23
N VAL A 70 -2.01 -12.85 1.34
CA VAL A 70 -2.82 -13.16 0.15
C VAL A 70 -1.87 -13.59 -0.97
N GLU A 71 -2.16 -14.74 -1.59
CA GLU A 71 -1.38 -15.28 -2.69
C GLU A 71 -1.90 -14.73 -4.02
N ILE A 72 -1.09 -13.89 -4.68
CA ILE A 72 -1.35 -13.34 -6.01
C ILE A 72 -0.03 -13.43 -6.79
N ASP A 73 -0.02 -14.10 -7.93
CA ASP A 73 1.19 -14.45 -8.70
C ASP A 73 2.10 -13.25 -9.02
N TRP A 74 1.52 -12.10 -9.30
CA TRP A 74 2.29 -10.91 -9.65
C TRP A 74 2.78 -10.10 -8.43
N LEU A 75 2.22 -10.29 -7.24
CA LEU A 75 2.48 -9.48 -6.06
C LEU A 75 3.97 -9.42 -5.67
N PRO A 76 4.72 -10.53 -5.64
CA PRO A 76 6.14 -10.51 -5.28
C PRO A 76 7.04 -9.69 -6.21
N HIS A 77 6.59 -9.43 -7.44
CA HIS A 77 7.35 -8.64 -8.41
C HIS A 77 7.34 -7.14 -8.13
N TYR A 78 6.47 -6.68 -7.21
CA TYR A 78 6.32 -5.26 -6.85
C TYR A 78 6.92 -4.93 -5.48
N ASN A 79 7.89 -5.70 -5.03
CA ASN A 79 8.58 -5.47 -3.75
C ASN A 79 9.43 -4.18 -3.77
N ILE A 80 10.00 -3.81 -2.62
CA ILE A 80 10.80 -2.59 -2.42
C ILE A 80 12.02 -2.48 -3.38
N ARG A 81 12.49 -3.58 -3.96
CA ARG A 81 13.62 -3.62 -4.89
C ARG A 81 13.19 -3.62 -6.35
N SER A 82 11.89 -3.65 -6.62
CA SER A 82 11.37 -3.61 -7.97
C SER A 82 11.56 -2.21 -8.59
N THR A 83 11.80 -2.17 -9.88
CA THR A 83 11.90 -0.90 -10.62
C THR A 83 10.53 -0.47 -11.12
N GLY A 84 10.25 0.83 -11.10
CA GLY A 84 9.00 1.40 -11.61
C GLY A 84 8.77 1.24 -13.12
N ALA A 85 9.74 0.64 -13.83
CA ALA A 85 9.69 0.35 -15.25
C ALA A 85 9.52 -1.16 -15.45
N ILE A 86 8.38 -1.71 -15.11
CA ILE A 86 8.07 -3.09 -15.48
C ILE A 86 7.51 -3.06 -16.90
N HIS A 87 8.38 -3.32 -17.88
CA HIS A 87 8.01 -3.39 -19.29
C HIS A 87 7.13 -4.62 -19.61
N ASP A 88 7.12 -5.61 -18.73
CA ASP A 88 6.42 -6.89 -18.90
C ASP A 88 5.44 -7.15 -17.75
N ALA A 89 4.61 -6.16 -17.39
CA ALA A 89 3.56 -6.38 -16.42
C ALA A 89 2.65 -7.53 -16.87
N LYS A 90 2.65 -8.62 -16.13
CA LYS A 90 1.83 -9.81 -16.41
C LYS A 90 0.36 -9.62 -16.04
N HIS A 91 -0.02 -8.42 -15.64
CA HIS A 91 -1.38 -8.07 -15.22
C HIS A 91 -1.70 -6.63 -15.60
N ASP A 92 -2.98 -6.32 -15.71
CA ASP A 92 -3.49 -5.01 -16.03
C ASP A 92 -3.90 -4.21 -14.78
N MET A 93 -4.28 -2.96 -14.97
CA MET A 93 -4.73 -2.07 -13.89
C MET A 93 -5.97 -2.61 -13.15
N LYS A 94 -6.86 -3.31 -13.86
CA LYS A 94 -8.04 -3.93 -13.24
C LYS A 94 -7.63 -5.03 -12.26
N ALA A 95 -6.69 -5.88 -12.66
CA ALA A 95 -6.15 -6.92 -11.79
C ALA A 95 -5.41 -6.33 -10.60
N ALA A 96 -4.62 -5.24 -10.80
CA ALA A 96 -3.93 -4.53 -9.72
C ALA A 96 -4.93 -3.96 -8.69
N LEU A 97 -5.98 -3.27 -9.13
CA LEU A 97 -7.00 -2.70 -8.24
C LEU A 97 -7.82 -3.78 -7.51
N ASN A 98 -8.11 -4.91 -8.18
CA ASN A 98 -8.77 -6.04 -7.53
C ASN A 98 -7.88 -6.68 -6.46
N GLY A 99 -6.58 -6.86 -6.75
CA GLY A 99 -5.61 -7.35 -5.78
C GLY A 99 -5.47 -6.41 -4.59
N LEU A 100 -5.36 -5.11 -4.85
CA LEU A 100 -5.31 -4.08 -3.81
C LEU A 100 -6.55 -4.10 -2.90
N LYS A 101 -7.74 -4.31 -3.48
CA LYS A 101 -8.98 -4.45 -2.72
C LYS A 101 -8.98 -5.71 -1.86
N LEU A 102 -8.62 -6.86 -2.45
CA LEU A 102 -8.61 -8.15 -1.74
C LEU A 102 -7.62 -8.13 -0.56
N VAL A 103 -6.39 -7.63 -0.79
CA VAL A 103 -5.38 -7.51 0.27
C VAL A 103 -5.90 -6.61 1.38
N HIS A 104 -6.50 -5.46 1.04
CA HIS A 104 -7.02 -4.55 2.05
C HIS A 104 -8.14 -5.16 2.90
N GLU A 105 -9.09 -5.85 2.28
CA GLU A 105 -10.15 -6.55 3.02
C GLU A 105 -9.56 -7.54 4.04
N LYS A 106 -8.56 -8.33 3.63
CA LYS A 106 -7.90 -9.29 4.51
C LYS A 106 -7.03 -8.60 5.58
N ALA A 107 -6.33 -7.54 5.23
CA ALA A 107 -5.55 -6.75 6.18
C ALA A 107 -6.43 -6.10 7.25
N MET A 108 -7.60 -5.57 6.88
CA MET A 108 -8.55 -4.99 7.83
C MET A 108 -9.16 -6.05 8.77
N GLU A 109 -9.54 -7.23 8.24
CA GLU A 109 -10.00 -8.36 9.06
C GLU A 109 -8.94 -8.76 10.09
N HIS A 110 -7.69 -8.93 9.63
CA HIS A 110 -6.57 -9.30 10.48
C HIS A 110 -6.26 -8.23 11.53
N LEU A 111 -6.14 -6.97 11.12
CA LEU A 111 -5.83 -5.85 12.00
C LEU A 111 -6.87 -5.71 13.12
N LEU A 112 -8.16 -5.83 12.80
CA LEU A 112 -9.23 -5.78 13.79
C LEU A 112 -9.27 -6.99 14.76
N SER A 113 -8.57 -8.07 14.42
CA SER A 113 -8.46 -9.27 15.29
C SER A 113 -7.29 -9.16 16.28
N LEU A 114 -6.37 -8.20 16.12
CA LEU A 114 -5.21 -8.04 17.00
C LEU A 114 -5.63 -7.47 18.36
N SER A 115 -5.10 -8.07 19.42
CA SER A 115 -5.23 -7.54 20.78
C SER A 115 -4.22 -6.44 21.08
N ASP A 116 -4.41 -5.69 22.16
CA ASP A 116 -3.45 -4.67 22.60
C ASP A 116 -2.08 -5.31 22.96
N GLU A 117 -2.08 -6.54 23.50
CA GLU A 117 -0.85 -7.30 23.76
C GLU A 117 -0.14 -7.67 22.45
N ALA A 118 -0.91 -8.08 21.41
CA ALA A 118 -0.33 -8.38 20.10
C ALA A 118 0.30 -7.14 19.46
N MET A 119 -0.21 -5.94 19.73
CA MET A 119 0.40 -4.69 19.26
C MET A 119 1.81 -4.45 19.81
N GLU A 120 2.10 -4.91 21.04
CA GLU A 120 3.40 -4.77 21.70
C GLU A 120 4.40 -5.86 21.30
N MET A 121 3.98 -6.93 20.66
CA MET A 121 4.88 -8.00 20.20
C MET A 121 5.81 -7.52 19.10
N GLU A 122 7.03 -8.07 19.03
CA GLU A 122 7.93 -7.84 17.90
C GLU A 122 7.31 -8.35 16.60
N ASN A 123 7.41 -7.54 15.55
CA ASN A 123 6.91 -7.91 14.23
C ASN A 123 7.78 -8.99 13.59
N ILE A 124 7.14 -9.90 12.85
CA ILE A 124 7.80 -11.04 12.19
C ILE A 124 8.68 -10.58 11.02
N ALA A 125 8.37 -9.44 10.39
CA ALA A 125 9.16 -8.90 9.30
C ALA A 125 10.57 -8.44 9.72
N GLY A 126 10.85 -8.34 11.02
CA GLY A 126 12.13 -7.89 11.55
C GLY A 126 12.44 -6.41 11.26
N ILE A 127 11.43 -5.63 10.90
CA ILE A 127 11.57 -4.21 10.56
C ILE A 127 11.62 -3.38 11.83
N ALA A 128 12.63 -2.50 11.93
CA ALA A 128 12.82 -1.61 13.07
C ALA A 128 12.78 -0.15 12.64
N PHE A 129 12.16 0.69 13.47
CA PHE A 129 12.20 2.14 13.36
C PHE A 129 12.87 2.69 14.63
N GLY A 130 14.16 2.98 14.53
CA GLY A 130 15.00 3.23 15.69
C GLY A 130 15.15 1.96 16.53
N LYS A 131 14.66 1.99 17.77
CA LYS A 131 14.68 0.83 18.68
C LYS A 131 13.35 0.07 18.70
N ASP A 132 12.31 0.62 18.08
CA ASP A 132 10.98 0.04 18.08
C ASP A 132 10.82 -0.98 16.94
N LYS A 133 10.41 -2.20 17.30
CA LYS A 133 10.15 -3.32 16.39
C LYS A 133 8.77 -3.90 16.58
N THR A 134 7.89 -3.21 17.28
CA THR A 134 6.55 -3.73 17.60
C THR A 134 5.66 -3.86 16.36
N ASN A 135 4.63 -4.68 16.45
CA ASN A 135 3.58 -4.73 15.44
C ASN A 135 2.93 -3.35 15.25
N ARG A 136 2.75 -2.59 16.35
CA ARG A 136 2.24 -1.21 16.31
C ARG A 136 3.03 -0.34 15.36
N ILE A 137 4.35 -0.26 15.51
CA ILE A 137 5.18 0.60 14.65
C ILE A 137 5.16 0.15 13.18
N LEU A 138 5.07 -1.15 12.94
CA LEU A 138 4.97 -1.69 11.60
C LEU A 138 3.65 -1.30 10.92
N ILE A 139 2.52 -1.40 11.64
CA ILE A 139 1.21 -0.97 11.17
C ILE A 139 1.20 0.54 10.89
N GLN A 140 1.71 1.35 11.81
CA GLN A 140 1.86 2.80 11.61
C GLN A 140 2.73 3.11 10.39
N HIS A 141 3.78 2.31 10.15
CA HIS A 141 4.59 2.46 8.94
C HIS A 141 3.80 2.13 7.68
N ALA A 142 3.01 1.06 7.66
CA ALA A 142 2.18 0.71 6.51
C ALA A 142 1.21 1.84 6.15
N ILE A 143 0.57 2.45 7.15
CA ILE A 143 -0.33 3.61 6.95
C ILE A 143 0.43 4.79 6.34
N ARG A 144 1.61 5.15 6.89
CA ARG A 144 2.46 6.24 6.36
C ARG A 144 2.96 5.93 4.96
N HIS A 145 3.33 4.69 4.69
CA HIS A 145 3.84 4.22 3.41
C HIS A 145 2.78 4.41 2.31
N GLU A 146 1.55 3.98 2.56
CA GLU A 146 0.47 4.21 1.60
C GLU A 146 0.18 5.70 1.41
N ALA A 147 0.17 6.50 2.48
CA ALA A 147 -0.02 7.94 2.39
C ALA A 147 1.07 8.63 1.54
N MET A 148 2.33 8.17 1.61
CA MET A 148 3.41 8.65 0.73
C MET A 148 3.12 8.32 -0.75
N HIS A 149 2.66 7.10 -1.04
CA HIS A 149 2.28 6.72 -2.41
C HIS A 149 1.03 7.45 -2.89
N THR A 150 0.12 7.82 -2.01
CA THR A 150 -1.01 8.72 -2.33
C THR A 150 -0.50 10.08 -2.79
N GLY A 151 0.55 10.60 -2.17
CA GLY A 151 1.26 11.80 -2.64
C GLY A 151 1.86 11.63 -4.05
N HIS A 152 2.44 10.46 -4.37
CA HIS A 152 2.90 10.15 -5.72
C HIS A 152 1.75 10.18 -6.74
N LEU A 153 0.59 9.60 -6.41
CA LEU A 153 -0.60 9.66 -7.27
C LEU A 153 -1.09 11.08 -7.47
N SER A 154 -1.02 11.94 -6.46
CA SER A 154 -1.34 13.37 -6.59
C SER A 154 -0.43 14.06 -7.62
N TRP A 155 0.87 13.77 -7.60
CA TRP A 155 1.80 14.28 -8.61
C TRP A 155 1.50 13.72 -10.01
N LEU A 156 1.17 12.42 -10.12
CA LEU A 156 0.79 11.82 -11.39
C LEU A 156 -0.49 12.46 -11.95
N CYS A 157 -1.47 12.81 -11.11
CA CYS A 157 -2.63 13.59 -11.56
C CYS A 157 -2.20 14.93 -12.16
N LYS A 158 -1.37 15.71 -11.48
CA LYS A 158 -0.89 17.02 -11.96
C LYS A 158 -0.14 16.92 -13.28
N ILE A 159 0.74 15.94 -13.41
CA ILE A 159 1.51 15.70 -14.64
C ILE A 159 0.59 15.35 -15.82
N ASN A 160 -0.51 14.63 -15.56
CA ASN A 160 -1.54 14.31 -16.56
C ASN A 160 -2.58 15.43 -16.75
N GLY A 161 -2.36 16.63 -16.19
CA GLY A 161 -3.26 17.77 -16.35
C GLY A 161 -4.59 17.64 -15.57
N ILE A 162 -4.66 16.70 -14.64
CA ILE A 162 -5.87 16.42 -13.83
C ILE A 162 -5.85 17.35 -12.61
N LYS A 163 -6.92 18.11 -12.44
CA LYS A 163 -7.13 18.94 -11.23
C LYS A 163 -7.37 18.04 -10.03
N THR A 164 -6.64 18.33 -8.96
CA THR A 164 -6.84 17.75 -7.63
C THR A 164 -7.25 18.85 -6.66
N ILE A 165 -7.59 18.50 -5.42
CA ILE A 165 -7.89 19.46 -4.36
C ILE A 165 -6.69 20.38 -4.14
#